data_cc2b8927f31a51411b669b65bbe1fa92
#
_entry.id   cc2b8927f31a51411b669b65bbe1fa92
#
_cell.length_a   1.000
_cell.length_b   1.000
_cell.length_c   1.000
_cell.angle_alpha   90.00
_cell.angle_beta   90.00
_cell.angle_gamma   90.00
#
_symmetry.space_group_name_H-M   'P 1'
#
loop_
_entity.id
_entity.type
_entity.pdbx_description
1 polymer ?
#
loop_
_entity_poly.entity_id
_entity_poly.type
_entity_poly.pdbx_seq_one_letter_code
_entity_poly.pdbx_strand_id
1 'polypeptide(L)'
;MDTNVKSNHWLINMVTPSMKESGGGSVMITSSIAAFHASETLGTYSISKLAVLGLVRNYASELGPSNIRVNAICPGLVKTDFSKLLWENPDAEKASSQRMPLRRLGEANDFKGVAVFLASDESSFMTGQALTICGGASMWS
;
A
#
# COMPACT_ATOMS: atom_id res chain seq x y z
N MET A 1 5.51 4.14 14.60
CA MET A 1 4.97 5.30 13.87
C MET A 1 6.02 5.98 12.99
N ASP A 2 7.24 6.15 13.45
CA ASP A 2 8.24 6.92 12.72
C ASP A 2 8.56 6.34 11.34
N THR A 3 8.81 5.04 11.25
CA THR A 3 9.12 4.35 9.99
C THR A 3 7.97 4.35 8.97
N ASN A 4 6.72 4.16 9.41
CA ASN A 4 5.60 3.99 8.49
C ASN A 4 4.81 5.28 8.20
N VAL A 5 4.79 6.23 9.14
CA VAL A 5 3.96 7.43 9.02
C VAL A 5 4.82 8.67 8.79
N LYS A 6 5.71 8.99 9.71
CA LYS A 6 6.54 10.20 9.61
C LYS A 6 7.46 10.17 8.40
N SER A 7 8.07 9.02 8.08
CA SER A 7 8.96 8.91 6.91
C SER A 7 8.22 9.24 5.61
N ASN A 8 7.01 8.69 5.43
CA ASN A 8 6.19 8.98 4.26
C ASN A 8 5.79 10.46 4.20
N HIS A 9 5.38 11.03 5.35
CA HIS A 9 5.08 12.47 5.43
C HIS A 9 6.29 13.33 5.02
N TRP A 10 7.47 13.07 5.55
CA TRP A 10 8.66 13.83 5.22
C TRP A 10 9.07 13.67 3.75
N LEU A 11 9.07 12.43 3.23
CA LEU A 11 9.42 12.17 1.84
C LEU A 11 8.48 12.90 0.86
N ILE A 12 7.17 12.86 1.09
CA ILE A 12 6.21 13.58 0.26
C ILE A 12 6.50 15.08 0.28
N ASN A 13 6.70 15.68 1.46
CA ASN A 13 7.01 17.10 1.56
C ASN A 13 8.33 17.46 0.86
N MET A 14 9.34 16.60 0.91
CA MET A 14 10.62 16.82 0.24
C MET A 14 10.52 16.79 -1.28
N VAL A 15 9.70 15.91 -1.87
CA VAL A 15 9.60 15.77 -3.33
C VAL A 15 8.54 16.67 -3.96
N THR A 16 7.53 17.08 -3.20
CA THR A 16 6.40 17.89 -3.67
C THR A 16 6.81 19.18 -4.40
N PRO A 17 7.77 19.99 -3.92
CA PRO A 17 8.18 21.21 -4.65
C PRO A 17 8.65 20.91 -6.07
N SER A 18 9.56 19.97 -6.24
CA SER A 18 10.07 19.55 -7.56
C SER A 18 8.98 18.94 -8.45
N MET A 19 8.06 18.17 -7.88
CA MET A 19 6.92 17.63 -8.63
C MET A 19 6.00 18.75 -9.14
N LYS A 20 5.73 19.79 -8.35
CA LYS A 20 4.95 20.96 -8.76
C LYS A 20 5.62 21.71 -9.90
N GLU A 21 6.93 21.94 -9.81
CA GLU A 21 7.73 22.59 -10.86
C GLU A 21 7.73 21.79 -12.16
N SER A 22 7.67 20.45 -12.07
CA SER A 22 7.61 19.53 -13.22
C SER A 22 6.19 19.38 -13.82
N GLY A 23 5.19 20.07 -13.27
CA GLY A 23 3.81 20.05 -13.79
C GLY A 23 2.93 18.92 -13.25
N GLY A 24 3.36 18.20 -12.22
CA GLY A 24 2.57 17.16 -11.56
C GLY A 24 3.32 15.86 -11.32
N GLY A 25 2.58 14.78 -11.05
CA GLY A 25 3.18 13.47 -10.85
C GLY A 25 2.29 12.47 -10.10
N SER A 26 2.89 11.34 -9.74
CA SER A 26 2.20 10.28 -9.01
C SER A 26 3.01 9.83 -7.80
N VAL A 27 2.38 9.85 -6.63
CA VAL A 27 2.92 9.34 -5.37
C VAL A 27 2.20 8.05 -5.02
N MET A 28 2.96 6.99 -4.78
CA MET A 28 2.46 5.69 -4.34
C MET A 28 3.00 5.37 -2.95
N ILE A 29 2.14 5.03 -2.01
CA ILE A 29 2.52 4.67 -0.65
C ILE A 29 2.07 3.25 -0.35
N THR A 30 2.95 2.44 0.21
CA THR A 30 2.63 1.07 0.61
C THR A 30 1.97 1.05 1.99
N SER A 31 0.67 0.75 2.03
CA SER A 31 -0.07 0.43 3.25
C SER A 31 -0.11 -1.10 3.47
N SER A 32 -1.24 -1.66 3.82
CA SER A 32 -1.48 -3.09 4.01
C SER A 32 -2.99 -3.34 4.14
N ILE A 33 -3.46 -4.57 3.86
CA ILE A 33 -4.81 -5.00 4.25
C ILE A 33 -5.01 -4.95 5.77
N ALA A 34 -3.93 -5.01 6.57
CA ALA A 34 -3.97 -4.84 8.01
C ALA A 34 -4.53 -3.47 8.45
N ALA A 35 -4.59 -2.49 7.55
CA ALA A 35 -5.24 -1.20 7.81
C ALA A 35 -6.77 -1.31 7.92
N PHE A 36 -7.37 -2.35 7.35
CA PHE A 36 -8.82 -2.52 7.27
C PHE A 36 -9.39 -3.47 8.33
N HIS A 37 -8.53 -4.22 9.01
CA HIS A 37 -8.96 -5.25 9.95
C HIS A 37 -8.32 -5.07 11.32
N ALA A 38 -9.08 -5.41 12.36
CA ALA A 38 -8.53 -5.59 13.69
C ALA A 38 -7.58 -6.81 13.71
N SER A 39 -6.53 -6.73 14.49
CA SER A 39 -5.57 -7.83 14.65
C SER A 39 -5.10 -7.90 16.10
N GLU A 40 -5.24 -9.08 16.70
CA GLU A 40 -4.75 -9.35 18.04
C GLU A 40 -3.20 -9.36 18.11
N THR A 41 -2.54 -9.64 16.98
CA THR A 41 -1.09 -9.83 16.92
C THR A 41 -0.32 -8.68 16.29
N LEU A 42 -0.94 -7.90 15.39
CA LEU A 42 -0.25 -6.84 14.65
C LEU A 42 -0.30 -5.46 15.33
N GLY A 43 -1.22 -5.25 16.28
CA GLY A 43 -1.28 -4.08 17.15
C GLY A 43 -0.95 -2.74 16.47
N THR A 44 0.11 -2.10 16.91
CA THR A 44 0.56 -0.78 16.40
C THR A 44 0.88 -0.78 14.89
N TYR A 45 1.22 -1.93 14.30
CA TYR A 45 1.44 -2.01 12.84
C TYR A 45 0.14 -1.69 12.08
N SER A 46 -0.98 -2.32 12.43
CA SER A 46 -2.29 -2.06 11.81
C SER A 46 -2.68 -0.59 11.96
N ILE A 47 -2.51 -0.01 13.15
CA ILE A 47 -2.75 1.42 13.40
C ILE A 47 -1.88 2.28 12.49
N SER A 48 -0.60 1.97 12.34
CA SER A 48 0.31 2.74 11.49
C SER A 48 -0.09 2.67 10.02
N LYS A 49 -0.55 1.49 9.54
CA LYS A 49 -0.99 1.31 8.15
C LYS A 49 -2.32 2.00 7.86
N LEU A 50 -3.21 2.07 8.84
CA LEU A 50 -4.42 2.91 8.74
C LEU A 50 -4.07 4.41 8.71
N ALA A 51 -3.12 4.86 9.52
CA ALA A 51 -2.64 6.25 9.51
C ALA A 51 -2.03 6.63 8.14
N VAL A 52 -1.35 5.70 7.46
CA VAL A 52 -0.86 5.89 6.07
C VAL A 52 -2.02 6.18 5.11
N LEU A 53 -3.16 5.51 5.23
CA LEU A 53 -4.34 5.81 4.41
C LEU A 53 -4.89 7.20 4.71
N GLY A 54 -4.78 7.68 5.95
CA GLY A 54 -5.07 9.06 6.32
C GLY A 54 -4.16 10.06 5.59
N LEU A 55 -2.85 9.79 5.54
CA LEU A 55 -1.90 10.60 4.78
C LEU A 55 -2.26 10.64 3.28
N VAL A 56 -2.57 9.49 2.68
CA VAL A 56 -2.95 9.39 1.26
C VAL A 56 -4.13 10.30 0.95
N ARG A 57 -5.19 10.24 1.74
CA ARG A 57 -6.40 11.07 1.52
C ARG A 57 -6.11 12.56 1.66
N ASN A 58 -5.37 12.96 2.69
CA ASN A 58 -5.03 14.35 2.91
C ASN A 58 -4.15 14.91 1.80
N TYR A 59 -3.08 14.20 1.43
CA TYR A 59 -2.20 14.64 0.34
C TYR A 59 -2.87 14.59 -1.04
N ALA A 60 -3.77 13.64 -1.29
CA ALA A 60 -4.56 13.62 -2.52
C ALA A 60 -5.40 14.90 -2.67
N SER A 61 -6.02 15.35 -1.57
CA SER A 61 -6.80 16.60 -1.53
C SER A 61 -5.91 17.84 -1.67
N GLU A 62 -4.79 17.88 -0.95
CA GLU A 62 -3.87 19.04 -0.93
C GLU A 62 -3.13 19.21 -2.25
N LEU A 63 -2.66 18.13 -2.86
CA LEU A 63 -1.76 18.15 -4.02
C LEU A 63 -2.49 18.00 -5.35
N GLY A 64 -3.76 17.58 -5.35
CA GLY A 64 -4.59 17.44 -6.55
C GLY A 64 -4.64 18.70 -7.43
N PRO A 65 -4.80 19.93 -6.88
CA PRO A 65 -4.74 21.16 -7.66
C PRO A 65 -3.42 21.40 -8.39
N SER A 66 -2.35 20.73 -7.96
CA SER A 66 -1.02 20.77 -8.62
C SER A 66 -0.80 19.59 -9.56
N ASN A 67 -1.86 18.87 -9.96
CA ASN A 67 -1.79 17.67 -10.82
C ASN A 67 -0.91 16.56 -10.23
N ILE A 68 -0.84 16.44 -8.89
CA ILE A 68 -0.13 15.36 -8.20
C ILE A 68 -1.16 14.40 -7.62
N ARG A 69 -1.13 13.17 -8.10
CA ARG A 69 -1.98 12.08 -7.60
C ARG A 69 -1.29 11.35 -6.45
N VAL A 70 -2.04 10.98 -5.43
CA VAL A 70 -1.52 10.24 -4.27
C VAL A 70 -2.41 9.05 -3.99
N ASN A 71 -1.87 7.83 -4.10
CA ASN A 71 -2.62 6.60 -3.89
C ASN A 71 -1.84 5.61 -3.01
N ALA A 72 -2.55 4.67 -2.40
CA ALA A 72 -1.96 3.57 -1.65
C ALA A 72 -2.08 2.24 -2.39
N ILE A 73 -1.04 1.41 -2.25
CA ILE A 73 -1.13 -0.03 -2.51
C ILE A 73 -1.27 -0.71 -1.15
N CYS A 74 -2.25 -1.62 -1.03
CA CYS A 74 -2.53 -2.37 0.19
C CYS A 74 -2.27 -3.87 -0.06
N PRO A 75 -1.03 -4.35 0.12
CA PRO A 75 -0.70 -5.75 -0.03
C PRO A 75 -1.41 -6.63 1.00
N GLY A 76 -1.75 -7.87 0.58
CA GLY A 76 -1.98 -8.98 1.48
C GLY A 76 -0.68 -9.58 2.01
N LEU A 77 -0.70 -10.87 2.35
CA LEU A 77 0.50 -11.59 2.75
C LEU A 77 1.35 -11.90 1.50
N VAL A 78 2.58 -11.34 1.50
CA VAL A 78 3.56 -11.44 0.41
C VAL A 78 4.83 -12.08 0.94
N LYS A 79 5.46 -12.94 0.16
CA LYS A 79 6.76 -13.55 0.49
C LYS A 79 7.86 -12.49 0.49
N THR A 80 8.25 -12.07 1.68
CA THR A 80 9.32 -11.09 1.94
C THR A 80 10.03 -11.49 3.23
N ASP A 81 11.20 -10.92 3.48
CA ASP A 81 11.92 -11.16 4.74
C ASP A 81 11.08 -10.76 5.97
N PHE A 82 10.29 -9.69 5.86
CA PHE A 82 9.41 -9.24 6.93
C PHE A 82 8.35 -10.27 7.34
N SER A 83 7.82 -11.03 6.39
CA SER A 83 6.79 -12.05 6.60
C SER A 83 7.32 -13.48 6.69
N LYS A 84 8.64 -13.65 6.73
CA LYS A 84 9.34 -14.94 6.58
C LYS A 84 8.80 -16.05 7.48
N LEU A 85 8.51 -15.76 8.75
CA LEU A 85 7.96 -16.72 9.71
C LEU A 85 6.62 -17.34 9.26
N LEU A 86 5.87 -16.67 8.38
CA LEU A 86 4.55 -17.12 7.91
C LEU A 86 4.63 -17.99 6.64
N TRP A 87 5.82 -18.17 6.07
CA TRP A 87 6.01 -18.95 4.84
C TRP A 87 7.34 -19.72 4.78
N GLU A 88 8.20 -19.58 5.80
CA GLU A 88 9.54 -20.19 5.82
C GLU A 88 9.49 -21.73 5.75
N ASN A 89 8.49 -22.35 6.37
CA ASN A 89 8.31 -23.79 6.26
C ASN A 89 7.04 -24.13 5.46
N PRO A 90 6.98 -25.33 4.81
CA PRO A 90 5.85 -25.72 3.96
C PRO A 90 4.50 -25.75 4.66
N ASP A 91 4.44 -26.12 5.93
CA ASP A 91 3.17 -26.17 6.67
C ASP A 91 2.64 -24.77 6.98
N ALA A 92 3.52 -23.83 7.37
CA ALA A 92 3.16 -22.44 7.58
C ALA A 92 2.71 -21.77 6.26
N GLU A 93 3.43 -22.03 5.16
CA GLU A 93 3.03 -21.53 3.84
C GLU A 93 1.67 -22.10 3.42
N LYS A 94 1.47 -23.40 3.57
CA LYS A 94 0.20 -24.06 3.25
C LYS A 94 -0.95 -23.51 4.08
N ALA A 95 -0.77 -23.37 5.40
CA ALA A 95 -1.80 -22.82 6.29
C ALA A 95 -2.14 -21.36 5.93
N SER A 96 -1.15 -20.56 5.56
CA SER A 96 -1.32 -19.17 5.15
C SER A 96 -2.02 -19.07 3.80
N SER A 97 -1.57 -19.83 2.80
CA SER A 97 -2.14 -19.83 1.44
C SER A 97 -3.57 -20.32 1.38
N GLN A 98 -3.96 -21.28 2.23
CA GLN A 98 -5.34 -21.78 2.31
C GLN A 98 -6.36 -20.71 2.71
N ARG A 99 -5.93 -19.65 3.39
CA ARG A 99 -6.79 -18.52 3.77
C ARG A 99 -7.04 -17.56 2.61
N MET A 100 -6.25 -17.66 1.53
CA MET A 100 -6.39 -16.81 0.35
C MET A 100 -7.33 -17.48 -0.66
N PRO A 101 -8.32 -16.80 -1.22
CA PRO A 101 -9.12 -17.32 -2.34
C PRO A 101 -8.28 -17.83 -3.52
N LEU A 102 -7.18 -17.13 -3.86
CA LEU A 102 -6.26 -17.57 -4.92
C LEU A 102 -5.31 -18.71 -4.51
N ARG A 103 -5.42 -19.24 -3.26
CA ARG A 103 -4.67 -20.39 -2.74
C ARG A 103 -3.15 -20.28 -2.87
N ARG A 104 -2.63 -19.08 -2.90
CA ARG A 104 -1.20 -18.79 -2.88
C ARG A 104 -0.90 -17.50 -2.13
N LEU A 105 0.32 -17.35 -1.68
CA LEU A 105 0.84 -16.08 -1.18
C LEU A 105 1.19 -15.14 -2.34
N GLY A 106 1.22 -13.85 -2.07
CA GLY A 106 1.69 -12.86 -3.02
C GLY A 106 3.20 -12.92 -3.20
N GLU A 107 3.66 -12.48 -4.35
CA GLU A 107 5.08 -12.28 -4.68
C GLU A 107 5.31 -10.85 -5.16
N ALA A 108 6.55 -10.36 -5.12
CA ALA A 108 6.88 -9.00 -5.56
C ALA A 108 6.41 -8.70 -6.99
N ASN A 109 6.41 -9.71 -7.86
CA ASN A 109 5.96 -9.58 -9.25
C ASN A 109 4.45 -9.29 -9.38
N ASP A 110 3.63 -9.66 -8.41
CA ASP A 110 2.19 -9.41 -8.42
C ASP A 110 1.86 -7.89 -8.34
N PHE A 111 2.82 -7.08 -7.92
CA PHE A 111 2.64 -5.63 -7.74
C PHE A 111 3.14 -4.79 -8.92
N LYS A 112 3.87 -5.38 -9.87
CA LYS A 112 4.44 -4.63 -11.01
C LYS A 112 3.37 -3.92 -11.83
N GLY A 113 2.30 -4.63 -12.19
CA GLY A 113 1.23 -4.07 -13.02
C GLY A 113 0.53 -2.88 -12.37
N VAL A 114 0.18 -2.99 -11.08
CA VAL A 114 -0.48 -1.90 -10.36
C VAL A 114 0.46 -0.70 -10.16
N ALA A 115 1.76 -0.94 -9.93
CA ALA A 115 2.73 0.14 -9.80
C ALA A 115 2.89 0.91 -11.12
N VAL A 116 3.00 0.21 -12.26
CA VAL A 116 3.05 0.83 -13.59
C VAL A 116 1.75 1.59 -13.89
N PHE A 117 0.59 0.98 -13.62
CA PHE A 117 -0.71 1.63 -13.78
C PHE A 117 -0.81 2.94 -12.99
N LEU A 118 -0.45 2.91 -11.70
CA LEU A 118 -0.50 4.11 -10.86
C LEU A 118 0.54 5.17 -11.25
N ALA A 119 1.66 4.77 -11.85
CA ALA A 119 2.69 5.69 -12.32
C ALA A 119 2.35 6.34 -13.67
N SER A 120 1.47 5.73 -14.46
CA SER A 120 1.12 6.16 -15.82
C SER A 120 -0.13 7.05 -15.88
N ASP A 121 -0.38 7.61 -17.05
CA ASP A 121 -1.58 8.41 -17.35
C ASP A 121 -2.86 7.57 -17.37
N GLU A 122 -2.75 6.23 -17.46
CA GLU A 122 -3.91 5.32 -17.37
C GLU A 122 -4.67 5.46 -16.05
N SER A 123 -4.01 5.99 -15.01
CA SER A 123 -4.62 6.32 -13.72
C SER A 123 -4.81 7.83 -13.50
N SER A 124 -4.87 8.63 -14.58
CA SER A 124 -4.93 10.11 -14.50
C SER A 124 -6.13 10.64 -13.69
N PHE A 125 -7.24 9.92 -13.62
CA PHE A 125 -8.42 10.29 -12.83
C PHE A 125 -8.50 9.57 -11.46
N MET A 126 -7.37 8.99 -11.00
CA MET A 126 -7.33 8.24 -9.75
C MET A 126 -6.41 8.91 -8.73
N THR A 127 -6.98 9.40 -7.63
CA THR A 127 -6.23 9.94 -6.47
C THR A 127 -6.98 9.65 -5.17
N GLY A 128 -6.28 9.54 -4.05
CA GLY A 128 -6.86 9.27 -2.74
C GLY A 128 -7.32 7.81 -2.53
N GLN A 129 -6.97 6.89 -3.45
CA GLN A 129 -7.47 5.52 -3.43
C GLN A 129 -6.52 4.57 -2.73
N ALA A 130 -7.08 3.48 -2.20
CA ALA A 130 -6.36 2.36 -1.61
C ALA A 130 -6.63 1.09 -2.45
N LEU A 131 -5.64 0.65 -3.22
CA LEU A 131 -5.75 -0.51 -4.09
C LEU A 131 -5.29 -1.76 -3.34
N THR A 132 -6.21 -2.70 -3.13
CA THR A 132 -5.95 -3.93 -2.40
C THR A 132 -5.50 -5.04 -3.34
N ILE A 133 -4.26 -5.54 -3.14
CA ILE A 133 -3.65 -6.63 -3.92
C ILE A 133 -3.33 -7.75 -2.93
N CYS A 134 -4.29 -8.65 -2.70
CA CYS A 134 -4.22 -9.58 -1.56
C CYS A 134 -4.65 -11.02 -1.87
N GLY A 135 -4.81 -11.39 -3.14
CA GLY A 135 -5.29 -12.73 -3.49
C GLY A 135 -6.69 -13.05 -2.97
N GLY A 136 -7.49 -12.02 -2.65
CA GLY A 136 -8.84 -12.13 -2.10
C GLY A 136 -8.91 -12.22 -0.57
N ALA A 137 -7.79 -12.10 0.15
CA ALA A 137 -7.77 -12.20 1.62
C ALA A 137 -8.56 -11.08 2.33
N SER A 138 -8.76 -9.96 1.65
CA SER A 138 -9.57 -8.83 2.12
C SER A 138 -10.45 -8.36 0.97
N MET A 139 -11.72 -8.74 1.01
CA MET A 139 -12.71 -8.38 0.01
C MET A 139 -13.69 -7.37 0.61
N TRP A 140 -14.04 -6.34 -0.18
CA TRP A 140 -15.06 -5.35 0.21
C TRP A 140 -14.74 -4.56 1.49
N SER A 141 -13.47 -4.31 1.74
CA SER A 141 -12.98 -3.53 2.89
C SER A 141 -12.79 -2.06 2.53
#